data_70c7ffe23e91c2c408a374824f48a79d
#
_entry.id   70c7ffe23e91c2c408a374824f48a79d
#
_cell.length_a   1.000
_cell.length_b   1.000
_cell.length_c   1.000
_cell.angle_alpha   90.00
_cell.angle_beta   90.00
_cell.angle_gamma   90.00
#
_symmetry.space_group_name_H-M   'P 1'
#
loop_
_entity.id
_entity.type
_entity.pdbx_description
1 polymer ?
#
loop_
_entity_poly.entity_id
_entity_poly.type
_entity_poly.pdbx_seq_one_letter_code
_entity_poly.pdbx_strand_id
1 'polypeptide(L)'
;MEKKYKLTDETISVNGRTLYRIEALKDFGDVKKGDKGGYVENEENLSQSGGCWVYRDAAVYGSAKVYGDAVICDKAEVCDNAVISDKATISGDAEVYGNAEVYENAEVFGHAEVFGYAKVFGYAEVSGYAEVSGNAEIHGSAEVFSKTKVYGNAEVFGYAEIYGDAEVFGHAEVFGYAEISGNAKVYDNAKVYDKAEVCGNAKVFGSAIILDSAKVYGDAQVYGNAVVYGNTIVCGSAKIYGNAVVCDDAEVYDNAVVHGEAQVYGHALVYGNMEIYGNAWVYGDAEVYDDAKVFGSAKIFGDAQVYGDTLVCDNAQIYGKAAVHDDAVVCDDAVVCDNAEVYEDAVVCGDMVICGNAVVYD
;
A
#
# COMPACT_ATOMS: atom_id res chain seq x y z
N MET A 1 -5.14 -48.67 7.17
CA MET A 1 -6.23 -47.70 7.42
C MET A 1 -7.29 -47.91 6.36
N GLU A 2 -8.58 -47.79 6.72
CA GLU A 2 -9.66 -47.80 5.74
C GLU A 2 -9.60 -46.55 4.89
N LYS A 3 -9.61 -46.70 3.53
CA LYS A 3 -9.55 -45.56 2.62
C LYS A 3 -10.78 -44.65 2.80
N LYS A 4 -10.56 -43.35 2.72
CA LYS A 4 -11.57 -42.31 2.78
C LYS A 4 -12.39 -42.25 1.48
N TYR A 5 -11.67 -42.39 0.34
CA TYR A 5 -12.23 -42.32 -1.00
C TYR A 5 -11.49 -43.25 -1.96
N LYS A 6 -12.06 -43.45 -3.13
CA LYS A 6 -11.44 -44.13 -4.28
C LYS A 6 -11.50 -43.24 -5.54
N LEU A 7 -10.65 -43.54 -6.49
CA LEU A 7 -10.78 -43.04 -7.86
C LEU A 7 -11.82 -43.85 -8.62
N THR A 8 -12.64 -43.19 -9.44
CA THR A 8 -13.64 -43.82 -10.30
C THR A 8 -13.15 -43.89 -11.74
N ASP A 9 -13.93 -44.55 -12.62
CA ASP A 9 -13.65 -44.61 -14.06
C ASP A 9 -14.12 -43.35 -14.81
N GLU A 10 -14.79 -42.39 -14.12
CA GLU A 10 -15.22 -41.12 -14.67
C GLU A 10 -14.01 -40.16 -14.73
N THR A 11 -13.65 -39.74 -15.94
CA THR A 11 -12.44 -38.94 -16.15
C THR A 11 -12.70 -37.66 -16.93
N ILE A 12 -11.84 -36.67 -16.70
CA ILE A 12 -11.70 -35.47 -17.53
C ILE A 12 -10.25 -35.32 -17.99
N SER A 13 -10.04 -34.52 -19.04
CA SER A 13 -8.69 -34.15 -19.47
C SER A 13 -8.47 -32.65 -19.20
N VAL A 14 -7.44 -32.35 -18.39
CA VAL A 14 -7.03 -30.97 -18.06
C VAL A 14 -5.55 -30.86 -18.42
N ASN A 15 -5.19 -29.91 -19.28
CA ASN A 15 -3.79 -29.66 -19.69
C ASN A 15 -3.04 -30.92 -20.18
N GLY A 16 -3.76 -31.83 -20.88
CA GLY A 16 -3.21 -33.09 -21.40
C GLY A 16 -3.03 -34.19 -20.35
N ARG A 17 -3.48 -33.99 -19.13
CA ARG A 17 -3.49 -34.97 -18.03
C ARG A 17 -4.86 -35.59 -17.88
N THR A 18 -4.92 -36.84 -17.48
CA THR A 18 -6.19 -37.53 -17.15
C THR A 18 -6.44 -37.46 -15.66
N LEU A 19 -7.55 -36.85 -15.28
CA LEU A 19 -7.96 -36.73 -13.88
C LEU A 19 -9.19 -37.63 -13.66
N TYR A 20 -9.26 -38.21 -12.50
CA TYR A 20 -10.29 -39.19 -12.10
C TYR A 20 -11.22 -38.57 -11.05
N ARG A 21 -12.52 -38.73 -11.25
CA ARG A 21 -13.48 -38.32 -10.25
C ARG A 21 -13.34 -39.16 -8.98
N ILE A 22 -13.44 -38.56 -7.83
CA ILE A 22 -13.37 -39.26 -6.53
C ILE A 22 -14.78 -39.62 -6.03
N GLU A 23 -14.88 -40.72 -5.26
CA GLU A 23 -16.11 -41.18 -4.59
C GLU A 23 -15.78 -41.54 -3.14
N ALA A 24 -16.56 -41.00 -2.20
CA ALA A 24 -16.39 -41.25 -0.77
C ALA A 24 -16.73 -42.72 -0.40
N LEU A 25 -15.88 -43.34 0.38
CA LEU A 25 -16.07 -44.71 0.87
C LEU A 25 -16.65 -44.77 2.28
N LYS A 26 -16.68 -43.66 3.02
CA LYS A 26 -17.22 -43.51 4.37
C LYS A 26 -17.71 -42.08 4.60
N ASP A 27 -18.46 -41.86 5.66
CA ASP A 27 -18.91 -40.56 6.12
C ASP A 27 -17.74 -39.82 6.78
N PHE A 28 -17.58 -38.51 6.46
CA PHE A 28 -16.68 -37.59 7.16
C PHE A 28 -17.10 -36.14 6.88
N GLY A 29 -17.02 -35.25 7.88
CA GLY A 29 -17.54 -33.89 7.76
C GLY A 29 -19.01 -33.89 7.29
N ASP A 30 -19.27 -33.17 6.22
CA ASP A 30 -20.57 -33.12 5.52
C ASP A 30 -20.69 -34.12 4.36
N VAL A 31 -19.60 -34.81 4.01
CA VAL A 31 -19.53 -35.81 2.93
C VAL A 31 -20.08 -37.17 3.41
N LYS A 32 -20.98 -37.78 2.62
CA LYS A 32 -21.54 -39.07 2.88
C LYS A 32 -20.92 -40.15 1.99
N LYS A 33 -20.93 -41.40 2.50
CA LYS A 33 -20.51 -42.55 1.70
C LYS A 33 -21.30 -42.65 0.40
N GLY A 34 -20.57 -42.72 -0.72
CA GLY A 34 -21.09 -42.72 -2.07
C GLY A 34 -21.19 -41.37 -2.74
N ASP A 35 -20.94 -40.26 -2.02
CA ASP A 35 -20.90 -38.94 -2.61
C ASP A 35 -19.75 -38.87 -3.62
N LYS A 36 -20.05 -38.31 -4.79
CA LYS A 36 -19.07 -37.98 -5.80
C LYS A 36 -18.44 -36.62 -5.53
N GLY A 37 -17.14 -36.59 -5.51
CA GLY A 37 -16.37 -35.33 -5.40
C GLY A 37 -15.94 -34.77 -6.76
N GLY A 38 -14.89 -33.95 -6.77
CA GLY A 38 -14.24 -33.42 -7.95
C GLY A 38 -13.23 -34.39 -8.54
N TYR A 39 -12.18 -33.87 -9.15
CA TYR A 39 -11.22 -34.64 -9.93
C TYR A 39 -9.80 -34.52 -9.36
N VAL A 40 -9.11 -35.65 -9.31
CA VAL A 40 -7.69 -35.70 -8.95
C VAL A 40 -6.91 -36.52 -9.97
N GLU A 41 -5.63 -36.22 -10.20
CA GLU A 41 -4.78 -36.99 -11.11
C GLU A 41 -4.40 -38.36 -10.50
N ASN A 42 -4.13 -38.37 -9.19
CA ASN A 42 -3.73 -39.56 -8.45
C ASN A 42 -4.10 -39.45 -6.95
N GLU A 43 -3.94 -40.58 -6.21
CA GLU A 43 -4.30 -40.61 -4.78
C GLU A 43 -3.36 -39.75 -3.90
N GLU A 44 -2.21 -39.30 -4.38
CA GLU A 44 -1.28 -38.45 -3.61
C GLU A 44 -1.73 -37.00 -3.56
N ASN A 45 -2.61 -36.58 -4.48
CA ASN A 45 -3.15 -35.22 -4.53
C ASN A 45 -4.10 -34.89 -3.38
N LEU A 46 -4.80 -35.86 -2.83
CA LEU A 46 -5.78 -35.67 -1.76
C LEU A 46 -5.53 -36.65 -0.62
N SER A 47 -5.31 -36.15 0.59
CA SER A 47 -5.07 -36.99 1.77
C SER A 47 -6.24 -37.94 2.07
N GLN A 48 -5.90 -39.19 2.40
CA GLN A 48 -6.82 -40.19 2.89
C GLN A 48 -7.23 -39.97 4.36
N SER A 49 -6.58 -39.01 5.07
CA SER A 49 -6.88 -38.63 6.45
C SER A 49 -7.43 -37.21 6.52
N GLY A 50 -8.07 -36.85 7.64
CA GLY A 50 -8.71 -35.54 7.82
C GLY A 50 -10.01 -35.38 7.03
N GLY A 51 -10.59 -34.18 7.08
CA GLY A 51 -11.84 -33.82 6.43
C GLY A 51 -11.72 -33.25 5.02
N CYS A 52 -10.48 -33.06 4.51
CA CYS A 52 -10.28 -32.41 3.21
C CYS A 52 -11.05 -33.09 2.08
N TRP A 53 -11.62 -32.28 1.20
CA TRP A 53 -12.40 -32.80 0.06
C TRP A 53 -12.33 -31.88 -1.16
N VAL A 54 -12.41 -32.47 -2.32
CA VAL A 54 -12.56 -31.78 -3.61
C VAL A 54 -14.00 -31.96 -4.05
N TYR A 55 -14.72 -30.88 -4.24
CA TYR A 55 -16.15 -30.88 -4.57
C TYR A 55 -16.39 -30.54 -6.04
N ARG A 56 -17.54 -30.95 -6.54
CA ARG A 56 -18.10 -30.57 -7.85
C ARG A 56 -17.12 -30.83 -9.02
N ASP A 57 -16.72 -29.78 -9.72
CA ASP A 57 -15.85 -29.86 -10.90
C ASP A 57 -14.42 -29.34 -10.63
N ALA A 58 -14.10 -29.09 -9.35
CA ALA A 58 -12.75 -28.70 -8.97
C ALA A 58 -11.73 -29.80 -9.28
N ALA A 59 -10.50 -29.38 -9.59
CA ALA A 59 -9.44 -30.24 -10.05
C ALA A 59 -8.14 -30.07 -9.24
N VAL A 60 -7.53 -31.21 -8.85
CA VAL A 60 -6.22 -31.20 -8.18
C VAL A 60 -5.29 -32.16 -8.94
N TYR A 61 -4.16 -31.67 -9.43
CA TYR A 61 -3.27 -32.47 -10.26
C TYR A 61 -1.78 -32.09 -10.14
N GLY A 62 -0.93 -32.77 -10.88
CA GLY A 62 0.52 -32.61 -10.73
C GLY A 62 1.00 -33.21 -9.41
N SER A 63 1.90 -32.50 -8.74
CA SER A 63 2.40 -32.86 -7.42
C SER A 63 1.67 -32.10 -6.28
N ALA A 64 0.56 -31.43 -6.60
CA ALA A 64 -0.20 -30.68 -5.64
C ALA A 64 -0.76 -31.57 -4.53
N LYS A 65 -0.81 -31.03 -3.32
CA LYS A 65 -1.24 -31.79 -2.12
C LYS A 65 -2.33 -31.04 -1.35
N VAL A 66 -3.43 -31.72 -1.07
CA VAL A 66 -4.54 -31.21 -0.26
C VAL A 66 -4.69 -32.11 0.97
N TYR A 67 -4.61 -31.53 2.16
CA TYR A 67 -4.72 -32.28 3.42
C TYR A 67 -5.40 -31.44 4.54
N GLY A 68 -5.48 -32.00 5.77
CA GLY A 68 -6.21 -31.37 6.87
C GLY A 68 -7.72 -31.44 6.65
N ASP A 69 -8.39 -30.32 6.78
CA ASP A 69 -9.83 -30.12 6.54
C ASP A 69 -10.06 -29.15 5.37
N ALA A 70 -9.09 -29.01 4.46
CA ALA A 70 -9.14 -28.09 3.34
C ALA A 70 -10.26 -28.44 2.34
N VAL A 71 -10.84 -27.40 1.75
CA VAL A 71 -11.95 -27.50 0.80
C VAL A 71 -11.54 -26.92 -0.55
N ILE A 72 -11.67 -27.70 -1.61
CA ILE A 72 -11.51 -27.24 -2.99
C ILE A 72 -12.85 -27.43 -3.69
N CYS A 73 -13.45 -26.40 -4.22
CA CYS A 73 -14.80 -26.51 -4.78
C CYS A 73 -15.02 -25.66 -6.03
N ASP A 74 -16.22 -25.80 -6.59
CA ASP A 74 -16.70 -25.19 -7.83
C ASP A 74 -15.85 -25.63 -9.04
N LYS A 75 -15.05 -24.74 -9.65
CA LYS A 75 -14.14 -25.06 -10.75
C LYS A 75 -12.69 -24.73 -10.42
N ALA A 76 -12.39 -24.58 -9.13
CA ALA A 76 -11.04 -24.23 -8.70
C ALA A 76 -10.01 -25.28 -9.14
N GLU A 77 -8.83 -24.80 -9.55
CA GLU A 77 -7.72 -25.65 -9.96
C GLU A 77 -6.54 -25.50 -8.99
N VAL A 78 -6.03 -26.64 -8.52
CA VAL A 78 -4.81 -26.70 -7.70
C VAL A 78 -3.80 -27.62 -8.36
N CYS A 79 -2.65 -27.12 -8.75
CA CYS A 79 -1.71 -27.91 -9.53
C CYS A 79 -0.23 -27.66 -9.21
N ASP A 80 0.65 -28.26 -10.00
CA ASP A 80 2.11 -28.25 -9.85
C ASP A 80 2.57 -28.82 -8.51
N ASN A 81 3.19 -28.03 -7.64
CA ASN A 81 3.62 -28.42 -6.30
C ASN A 81 2.85 -27.66 -5.20
N ALA A 82 1.70 -27.07 -5.54
CA ALA A 82 0.91 -26.28 -4.58
C ALA A 82 0.46 -27.13 -3.39
N VAL A 83 0.40 -26.49 -2.23
CA VAL A 83 0.01 -27.13 -0.97
C VAL A 83 -1.17 -26.40 -0.36
N ILE A 84 -2.28 -27.11 -0.16
CA ILE A 84 -3.47 -26.58 0.49
C ILE A 84 -3.73 -27.39 1.76
N SER A 85 -3.84 -26.73 2.90
CA SER A 85 -3.96 -27.46 4.17
C SER A 85 -4.84 -26.77 5.20
N ASP A 86 -4.93 -27.40 6.35
CA ASP A 86 -5.72 -26.98 7.51
C ASP A 86 -7.20 -26.83 7.14
N LYS A 87 -7.76 -25.62 7.19
CA LYS A 87 -9.16 -25.32 6.82
C LYS A 87 -9.26 -24.36 5.64
N ALA A 88 -8.18 -24.23 4.88
CA ALA A 88 -8.17 -23.35 3.72
C ALA A 88 -9.24 -23.73 2.69
N THR A 89 -9.83 -22.72 2.06
CA THR A 89 -10.86 -22.90 1.04
C THR A 89 -10.42 -22.28 -0.28
N ILE A 90 -10.43 -23.07 -1.35
CA ILE A 90 -10.20 -22.61 -2.72
C ILE A 90 -11.50 -22.84 -3.50
N SER A 91 -12.07 -21.79 -4.10
CA SER A 91 -13.38 -21.86 -4.73
C SER A 91 -13.54 -20.96 -5.96
N GLY A 92 -14.70 -21.04 -6.62
CA GLY A 92 -14.95 -20.32 -7.86
C GLY A 92 -14.14 -20.89 -9.01
N ASP A 93 -13.52 -20.02 -9.81
CA ASP A 93 -12.58 -20.33 -10.89
C ASP A 93 -11.12 -19.96 -10.47
N ALA A 94 -10.82 -20.03 -9.16
CA ALA A 94 -9.49 -19.68 -8.62
C ALA A 94 -8.43 -20.73 -8.96
N GLU A 95 -7.20 -20.27 -9.19
CA GLU A 95 -6.08 -21.12 -9.53
C GLU A 95 -4.94 -20.98 -8.49
N VAL A 96 -4.45 -22.10 -7.96
CA VAL A 96 -3.30 -22.16 -7.05
C VAL A 96 -2.27 -23.11 -7.63
N TYR A 97 -1.08 -22.60 -7.97
CA TYR A 97 -0.08 -23.39 -8.68
C TYR A 97 1.37 -23.02 -8.35
N GLY A 98 2.34 -23.64 -9.00
CA GLY A 98 3.76 -23.47 -8.68
C GLY A 98 4.12 -24.15 -7.36
N ASN A 99 4.72 -23.42 -6.43
CA ASN A 99 5.03 -23.88 -5.07
C ASN A 99 4.24 -23.05 -4.03
N ALA A 100 3.07 -22.55 -4.39
CA ALA A 100 2.25 -21.75 -3.51
C ALA A 100 1.67 -22.57 -2.36
N GLU A 101 1.50 -21.92 -1.21
CA GLU A 101 0.93 -22.53 -0.02
C GLU A 101 -0.29 -21.72 0.46
N VAL A 102 -1.43 -22.39 0.68
CA VAL A 102 -2.63 -21.80 1.27
C VAL A 102 -3.05 -22.63 2.47
N TYR A 103 -3.08 -22.04 3.66
CA TYR A 103 -3.31 -22.81 4.88
C TYR A 103 -4.02 -22.02 5.98
N GLU A 104 -4.24 -22.65 7.13
CA GLU A 104 -5.07 -22.15 8.23
C GLU A 104 -6.54 -21.97 7.81
N ASN A 105 -7.08 -20.74 7.88
CA ASN A 105 -8.47 -20.48 7.50
C ASN A 105 -8.52 -19.52 6.29
N ALA A 106 -7.48 -19.49 5.47
CA ALA A 106 -7.39 -18.58 4.32
C ALA A 106 -8.38 -19.01 3.20
N GLU A 107 -8.88 -18.00 2.49
CA GLU A 107 -9.81 -18.21 1.38
C GLU A 107 -9.27 -17.61 0.08
N VAL A 108 -9.29 -18.39 -1.00
CA VAL A 108 -8.92 -17.93 -2.35
C VAL A 108 -10.10 -18.24 -3.27
N PHE A 109 -10.70 -17.22 -3.88
CA PHE A 109 -11.93 -17.43 -4.65
C PHE A 109 -12.10 -16.45 -5.81
N GLY A 110 -13.18 -16.61 -6.57
CA GLY A 110 -13.42 -15.85 -7.79
C GLY A 110 -12.54 -16.34 -8.92
N HIS A 111 -11.75 -15.49 -9.52
CA HIS A 111 -10.74 -15.77 -10.55
C HIS A 111 -9.33 -15.42 -10.04
N ALA A 112 -9.11 -15.51 -8.73
CA ALA A 112 -7.83 -15.17 -8.15
C ALA A 112 -6.76 -16.23 -8.47
N GLU A 113 -5.53 -15.76 -8.67
CA GLU A 113 -4.38 -16.63 -8.93
C GLU A 113 -3.33 -16.49 -7.82
N VAL A 114 -2.91 -17.61 -7.23
CA VAL A 114 -1.85 -17.67 -6.22
C VAL A 114 -0.76 -18.62 -6.72
N PHE A 115 0.44 -18.10 -6.96
CA PHE A 115 1.48 -18.92 -7.60
C PHE A 115 2.91 -18.53 -7.19
N GLY A 116 3.90 -19.22 -7.77
CA GLY A 116 5.31 -19.06 -7.39
C GLY A 116 5.59 -19.73 -6.04
N TYR A 117 6.08 -18.99 -5.08
CA TYR A 117 6.28 -19.38 -3.69
C TYR A 117 5.41 -18.57 -2.73
N ALA A 118 4.33 -17.99 -3.25
CA ALA A 118 3.44 -17.15 -2.46
C ALA A 118 2.73 -17.96 -1.37
N LYS A 119 2.45 -17.29 -0.24
CA LYS A 119 1.73 -17.87 0.89
C LYS A 119 0.52 -17.03 1.25
N VAL A 120 -0.61 -17.70 1.45
CA VAL A 120 -1.85 -17.10 1.94
C VAL A 120 -2.30 -17.88 3.16
N PHE A 121 -2.39 -17.23 4.32
CA PHE A 121 -2.71 -17.93 5.57
C PHE A 121 -3.40 -17.03 6.61
N GLY A 122 -3.73 -17.58 7.75
CA GLY A 122 -4.55 -16.87 8.75
C GLY A 122 -6.03 -16.92 8.37
N TYR A 123 -6.62 -15.74 8.32
CA TYR A 123 -7.98 -15.48 7.82
C TYR A 123 -7.93 -14.57 6.59
N ALA A 124 -6.84 -14.62 5.86
CA ALA A 124 -6.66 -13.76 4.69
C ALA A 124 -7.56 -14.21 3.53
N GLU A 125 -8.07 -13.24 2.78
CA GLU A 125 -8.92 -13.47 1.62
C GLU A 125 -8.25 -12.92 0.34
N VAL A 126 -8.17 -13.75 -0.69
CA VAL A 126 -7.69 -13.36 -2.02
C VAL A 126 -8.79 -13.65 -3.03
N SER A 127 -9.29 -12.63 -3.72
CA SER A 127 -10.48 -12.80 -4.56
C SER A 127 -10.51 -11.91 -5.81
N GLY A 128 -11.59 -11.99 -6.56
CA GLY A 128 -11.75 -11.25 -7.82
C GLY A 128 -10.83 -11.77 -8.90
N TYR A 129 -9.98 -10.94 -9.45
CA TYR A 129 -8.91 -11.23 -10.40
C TYR A 129 -7.52 -10.90 -9.81
N ALA A 130 -7.40 -11.01 -8.49
CA ALA A 130 -6.15 -10.72 -7.82
C ALA A 130 -5.08 -11.76 -8.13
N GLU A 131 -3.85 -11.30 -8.34
CA GLU A 131 -2.67 -12.13 -8.58
C GLU A 131 -1.70 -12.02 -7.40
N VAL A 132 -1.40 -13.12 -6.72
CA VAL A 132 -0.40 -13.18 -5.63
C VAL A 132 0.73 -14.11 -6.04
N SER A 133 1.95 -13.59 -6.12
CA SER A 133 3.06 -14.37 -6.70
C SER A 133 4.44 -14.04 -6.12
N GLY A 134 5.47 -14.67 -6.65
CA GLY A 134 6.84 -14.56 -6.12
C GLY A 134 6.96 -15.23 -4.75
N ASN A 135 7.49 -14.51 -3.76
CA ASN A 135 7.54 -14.93 -2.36
C ASN A 135 6.62 -14.05 -1.49
N ALA A 136 5.55 -13.51 -2.06
CA ALA A 136 4.64 -12.65 -1.32
C ALA A 136 3.88 -13.42 -0.25
N GLU A 137 3.64 -12.78 0.89
CA GLU A 137 2.89 -13.36 2.00
C GLU A 137 1.67 -12.50 2.31
N ILE A 138 0.47 -13.11 2.29
CA ILE A 138 -0.79 -12.48 2.67
C ILE A 138 -1.32 -13.21 3.89
N HIS A 139 -1.50 -12.50 5.01
CA HIS A 139 -1.91 -13.16 6.24
C HIS A 139 -2.66 -12.26 7.23
N GLY A 140 -2.96 -12.80 8.42
CA GLY A 140 -3.86 -12.15 9.37
C GLY A 140 -5.29 -12.20 8.87
N SER A 141 -5.94 -11.06 8.74
CA SER A 141 -7.26 -10.86 8.14
C SER A 141 -7.19 -9.87 6.98
N ALA A 142 -6.11 -9.90 6.22
CA ALA A 142 -5.93 -9.01 5.07
C ALA A 142 -6.79 -9.47 3.88
N GLU A 143 -7.30 -8.49 3.14
CA GLU A 143 -8.13 -8.71 1.97
C GLU A 143 -7.44 -8.17 0.70
N VAL A 144 -7.28 -9.01 -0.31
CA VAL A 144 -6.68 -8.67 -1.60
C VAL A 144 -7.66 -9.05 -2.70
N PHE A 145 -8.21 -8.05 -3.39
CA PHE A 145 -9.29 -8.31 -4.34
C PHE A 145 -9.27 -7.39 -5.57
N SER A 146 -10.24 -7.56 -6.47
CA SER A 146 -10.32 -6.90 -7.76
C SER A 146 -9.21 -7.36 -8.73
N LYS A 147 -8.41 -6.47 -9.34
CA LYS A 147 -7.31 -6.79 -10.27
C LYS A 147 -5.94 -6.50 -9.66
N THR A 148 -5.85 -6.58 -8.37
CA THR A 148 -4.66 -6.28 -7.59
C THR A 148 -3.52 -7.25 -7.87
N LYS A 149 -2.29 -6.77 -7.82
CA LYS A 149 -1.09 -7.61 -7.89
C LYS A 149 -0.22 -7.45 -6.66
N VAL A 150 0.07 -8.56 -5.99
CA VAL A 150 1.01 -8.61 -4.86
C VAL A 150 2.12 -9.59 -5.20
N TYR A 151 3.37 -9.10 -5.30
CA TYR A 151 4.46 -9.96 -5.77
C TYR A 151 5.84 -9.56 -5.22
N GLY A 152 6.86 -10.32 -5.60
CA GLY A 152 8.21 -10.15 -5.04
C GLY A 152 8.33 -10.79 -3.66
N ASN A 153 8.75 -10.02 -2.66
CA ASN A 153 8.78 -10.39 -1.25
C ASN A 153 7.88 -9.47 -0.42
N ALA A 154 6.79 -8.99 -1.02
CA ALA A 154 5.85 -8.12 -0.35
C ALA A 154 5.05 -8.86 0.73
N GLU A 155 4.72 -8.16 1.81
CA GLU A 155 3.96 -8.71 2.92
C GLU A 155 2.72 -7.84 3.18
N VAL A 156 1.53 -8.46 3.20
CA VAL A 156 0.25 -7.79 3.46
C VAL A 156 -0.43 -8.50 4.61
N PHE A 157 -0.70 -7.80 5.71
CA PHE A 157 -1.22 -8.45 6.90
C PHE A 157 -2.07 -7.55 7.81
N GLY A 158 -2.54 -8.10 8.91
CA GLY A 158 -3.46 -7.42 9.80
C GLY A 158 -4.86 -7.40 9.21
N TYR A 159 -5.43 -6.23 9.03
CA TYR A 159 -6.73 -5.95 8.40
C TYR A 159 -6.54 -5.03 7.18
N ALA A 160 -5.39 -5.13 6.53
CA ALA A 160 -5.10 -4.31 5.35
C ALA A 160 -5.96 -4.73 4.16
N GLU A 161 -6.41 -3.75 3.38
CA GLU A 161 -7.23 -3.95 2.19
C GLU A 161 -6.50 -3.46 0.94
N ILE A 162 -6.32 -4.33 -0.05
CA ILE A 162 -5.70 -3.97 -1.34
C ILE A 162 -6.70 -4.26 -2.45
N TYR A 163 -7.09 -3.23 -3.23
CA TYR A 163 -8.11 -3.39 -4.26
C TYR A 163 -7.93 -2.45 -5.47
N GLY A 164 -8.81 -2.53 -6.44
CA GLY A 164 -8.68 -1.83 -7.71
C GLY A 164 -7.69 -2.50 -8.65
N ASP A 165 -6.81 -1.72 -9.27
CA ASP A 165 -5.68 -2.15 -10.10
C ASP A 165 -4.34 -1.88 -9.36
N ALA A 166 -4.34 -1.90 -8.01
CA ALA A 166 -3.19 -1.58 -7.18
C ALA A 166 -2.09 -2.65 -7.26
N GLU A 167 -0.84 -2.22 -7.12
CA GLU A 167 0.32 -3.12 -7.10
C GLU A 167 1.15 -2.94 -5.82
N VAL A 168 1.43 -4.04 -5.10
CA VAL A 168 2.32 -4.07 -3.94
C VAL A 168 3.44 -5.06 -4.21
N PHE A 169 4.69 -4.61 -4.21
CA PHE A 169 5.81 -5.47 -4.61
C PHE A 169 7.16 -5.08 -4.00
N GLY A 170 8.20 -5.81 -4.36
CA GLY A 170 9.53 -5.65 -3.77
C GLY A 170 9.59 -6.26 -2.37
N HIS A 171 9.92 -5.48 -1.37
CA HIS A 171 9.89 -5.81 0.05
C HIS A 171 8.91 -4.88 0.80
N ALA A 172 7.87 -4.42 0.11
CA ALA A 172 6.89 -3.53 0.72
C ALA A 172 6.07 -4.27 1.77
N GLU A 173 5.76 -3.56 2.86
CA GLU A 173 4.90 -4.05 3.93
C GLU A 173 3.65 -3.18 4.04
N VAL A 174 2.47 -3.79 3.96
CA VAL A 174 1.17 -3.11 4.13
C VAL A 174 0.41 -3.81 5.24
N PHE A 175 0.10 -3.10 6.32
CA PHE A 175 -0.50 -3.74 7.49
C PHE A 175 -1.38 -2.81 8.34
N GLY A 176 -1.91 -3.33 9.44
CA GLY A 176 -2.88 -2.61 10.25
C GLY A 176 -4.25 -2.57 9.58
N TYR A 177 -4.80 -1.39 9.37
CA TYR A 177 -6.03 -1.10 8.63
C TYR A 177 -5.73 -0.25 7.40
N ALA A 178 -4.53 -0.39 6.82
CA ALA A 178 -4.13 0.39 5.66
C ALA A 178 -4.91 -0.02 4.41
N GLU A 179 -5.24 0.97 3.57
CA GLU A 179 -5.96 0.76 2.32
C GLU A 179 -5.09 1.18 1.14
N ILE A 180 -4.88 0.28 0.17
CA ILE A 180 -4.20 0.58 -1.09
C ILE A 180 -5.20 0.34 -2.23
N SER A 181 -5.47 1.36 -3.04
CA SER A 181 -6.51 1.24 -4.06
C SER A 181 -6.24 2.05 -5.35
N GLY A 182 -7.16 1.96 -6.29
CA GLY A 182 -6.99 2.59 -7.60
C GLY A 182 -5.86 1.94 -8.39
N ASN A 183 -4.96 2.73 -8.97
CA ASN A 183 -3.73 2.31 -9.66
C ASN A 183 -2.48 2.57 -8.79
N ALA A 184 -2.64 2.68 -7.48
CA ALA A 184 -1.55 2.99 -6.56
C ALA A 184 -0.48 1.89 -6.55
N LYS A 185 0.78 2.32 -6.33
CA LYS A 185 1.91 1.39 -6.26
C LYS A 185 2.70 1.60 -4.98
N VAL A 186 2.89 0.52 -4.23
CA VAL A 186 3.72 0.48 -3.02
C VAL A 186 4.84 -0.54 -3.25
N TYR A 187 6.10 -0.10 -3.23
CA TYR A 187 7.19 -0.99 -3.62
C TYR A 187 8.55 -0.66 -2.97
N ASP A 188 9.59 -1.41 -3.33
CA ASP A 188 10.90 -1.42 -2.69
C ASP A 188 10.81 -1.86 -1.21
N ASN A 189 11.18 -1.02 -0.24
CA ASN A 189 11.09 -1.28 1.19
C ASN A 189 10.07 -0.35 1.89
N ALA A 190 9.10 0.16 1.13
CA ALA A 190 8.09 1.08 1.66
C ALA A 190 7.16 0.39 2.65
N LYS A 191 6.69 1.16 3.63
CA LYS A 191 5.76 0.69 4.65
C LYS A 191 4.51 1.56 4.70
N VAL A 192 3.34 0.94 4.63
CA VAL A 192 2.05 1.63 4.79
C VAL A 192 1.26 0.91 5.86
N TYR A 193 0.91 1.59 6.94
CA TYR A 193 0.26 0.92 8.06
C TYR A 193 -0.67 1.83 8.87
N ASP A 194 -1.23 1.29 9.96
CA ASP A 194 -2.30 1.84 10.76
C ASP A 194 -3.57 2.05 9.93
N LYS A 195 -4.02 3.29 9.68
CA LYS A 195 -5.20 3.63 8.88
C LYS A 195 -4.83 4.47 7.65
N ALA A 196 -3.59 4.36 7.20
CA ALA A 196 -3.11 5.11 6.05
C ALA A 196 -3.79 4.66 4.76
N GLU A 197 -4.08 5.62 3.89
CA GLU A 197 -4.72 5.39 2.59
C GLU A 197 -3.79 5.81 1.46
N VAL A 198 -3.54 4.92 0.49
CA VAL A 198 -2.79 5.24 -0.73
C VAL A 198 -3.65 4.89 -1.93
N CYS A 199 -4.07 5.89 -2.71
CA CYS A 199 -4.99 5.65 -3.81
C CYS A 199 -4.74 6.50 -5.06
N GLY A 200 -5.60 6.37 -6.06
CA GLY A 200 -5.38 7.01 -7.36
C GLY A 200 -4.22 6.40 -8.13
N ASN A 201 -3.29 7.21 -8.62
CA ASN A 201 -2.04 6.79 -9.27
C ASN A 201 -0.82 7.02 -8.36
N ALA A 202 -1.02 7.19 -7.07
CA ALA A 202 0.03 7.50 -6.11
C ALA A 202 1.11 6.41 -6.05
N LYS A 203 2.34 6.82 -5.74
CA LYS A 203 3.47 5.90 -5.61
C LYS A 203 4.19 6.11 -4.28
N VAL A 204 4.38 5.04 -3.54
CA VAL A 204 5.15 5.01 -2.30
C VAL A 204 6.28 4.01 -2.46
N PHE A 205 7.54 4.46 -2.37
CA PHE A 205 8.67 3.59 -2.66
C PHE A 205 9.98 3.99 -1.95
N GLY A 206 11.04 3.26 -2.20
CA GLY A 206 12.28 3.39 -1.43
C GLY A 206 12.10 2.83 -0.03
N SER A 207 12.39 3.62 0.99
CA SER A 207 12.15 3.29 2.42
C SER A 207 11.12 4.25 3.03
N ALA A 208 10.21 4.78 2.23
CA ALA A 208 9.18 5.70 2.69
C ALA A 208 8.19 5.03 3.63
N ILE A 209 7.70 5.79 4.59
CA ILE A 209 6.76 5.32 5.60
C ILE A 209 5.51 6.21 5.59
N ILE A 210 4.34 5.59 5.43
CA ILE A 210 3.04 6.23 5.53
C ILE A 210 2.28 5.56 6.68
N LEU A 211 1.82 6.33 7.64
CA LEU A 211 1.16 5.77 8.82
C LEU A 211 0.05 6.66 9.41
N ASP A 212 -0.54 6.21 10.51
CA ASP A 212 -1.68 6.84 11.20
C ASP A 212 -2.91 6.94 10.26
N SER A 213 -3.39 8.14 9.99
CA SER A 213 -4.52 8.42 9.11
C SER A 213 -4.11 9.23 7.88
N ALA A 214 -2.83 9.16 7.50
CA ALA A 214 -2.30 9.89 6.35
C ALA A 214 -2.89 9.40 5.03
N LYS A 215 -3.15 10.34 4.12
CA LYS A 215 -3.72 10.05 2.80
C LYS A 215 -2.80 10.52 1.70
N VAL A 216 -2.45 9.61 0.80
CA VAL A 216 -1.61 9.89 -0.37
C VAL A 216 -2.40 9.52 -1.63
N TYR A 217 -2.75 10.49 -2.48
CA TYR A 217 -3.59 10.22 -3.63
C TYR A 217 -3.28 11.12 -4.86
N GLY A 218 -4.03 10.95 -5.93
CA GLY A 218 -3.73 11.59 -7.21
C GLY A 218 -2.52 10.95 -7.88
N ASP A 219 -1.59 11.76 -8.37
CA ASP A 219 -0.30 11.35 -8.94
C ASP A 219 0.87 11.55 -7.96
N ALA A 220 0.58 11.74 -6.67
CA ALA A 220 1.57 12.03 -5.63
C ALA A 220 2.62 10.93 -5.48
N GLN A 221 3.83 11.33 -5.10
CA GLN A 221 4.95 10.42 -4.91
C GLN A 221 5.62 10.65 -3.55
N VAL A 222 5.74 9.60 -2.75
CA VAL A 222 6.47 9.62 -1.48
C VAL A 222 7.59 8.58 -1.55
N TYR A 223 8.85 9.01 -1.41
CA TYR A 223 9.99 8.10 -1.61
C TYR A 223 11.25 8.49 -0.84
N GLY A 224 12.32 7.72 -1.01
CA GLY A 224 13.53 7.85 -0.19
C GLY A 224 13.29 7.33 1.21
N ASN A 225 13.60 8.11 2.24
CA ASN A 225 13.33 7.83 3.65
C ASN A 225 12.25 8.78 4.21
N ALA A 226 11.39 9.34 3.36
CA ALA A 226 10.36 10.27 3.77
C ALA A 226 9.33 9.62 4.68
N VAL A 227 8.82 10.38 5.64
CA VAL A 227 7.79 9.92 6.58
C VAL A 227 6.58 10.85 6.52
N VAL A 228 5.40 10.28 6.29
CA VAL A 228 4.13 10.99 6.25
C VAL A 228 3.19 10.36 7.28
N TYR A 229 2.72 11.13 8.27
CA TYR A 229 1.88 10.59 9.34
C TYR A 229 0.89 11.62 9.89
N GLY A 230 0.08 11.23 10.86
CA GLY A 230 -1.02 12.05 11.38
C GLY A 230 -2.24 11.99 10.45
N ASN A 231 -2.94 13.11 10.30
CA ASN A 231 -4.06 13.25 9.36
C ASN A 231 -3.63 13.95 8.06
N THR A 232 -2.36 13.87 7.74
CA THR A 232 -1.72 14.54 6.60
C THR A 232 -2.37 14.17 5.27
N ILE A 233 -2.50 15.14 4.38
CA ILE A 233 -2.94 14.94 3.00
C ILE A 233 -1.80 15.26 2.04
N VAL A 234 -1.44 14.31 1.19
CA VAL A 234 -0.49 14.49 0.08
C VAL A 234 -1.18 14.12 -1.22
N CYS A 235 -1.39 15.09 -2.10
CA CYS A 235 -2.17 14.84 -3.32
C CYS A 235 -1.71 15.65 -4.54
N GLY A 236 -2.49 15.61 -5.62
CA GLY A 236 -2.08 16.23 -6.89
C GLY A 236 -0.89 15.50 -7.48
N SER A 237 0.15 16.21 -7.87
CA SER A 237 1.44 15.70 -8.34
C SER A 237 2.58 15.95 -7.33
N ALA A 238 2.25 16.18 -6.06
CA ALA A 238 3.21 16.49 -5.00
C ALA A 238 4.27 15.40 -4.84
N LYS A 239 5.48 15.81 -4.44
CA LYS A 239 6.61 14.90 -4.22
C LYS A 239 7.21 15.13 -2.84
N ILE A 240 7.25 14.09 -2.04
CA ILE A 240 7.89 14.07 -0.72
C ILE A 240 9.05 13.08 -0.77
N TYR A 241 10.29 13.51 -0.54
CA TYR A 241 11.42 12.59 -0.62
C TYR A 241 12.64 13.01 0.22
N GLY A 242 13.70 12.25 0.14
CA GLY A 242 14.88 12.41 1.02
C GLY A 242 14.57 11.90 2.42
N ASN A 243 14.82 12.69 3.44
CA ASN A 243 14.46 12.44 4.85
C ASN A 243 13.35 13.41 5.31
N ALA A 244 12.54 13.94 4.39
CA ALA A 244 11.48 14.88 4.71
C ALA A 244 10.40 14.26 5.58
N VAL A 245 9.83 15.07 6.45
CA VAL A 245 8.73 14.68 7.36
C VAL A 245 7.53 15.59 7.12
N VAL A 246 6.38 14.99 6.84
CA VAL A 246 5.09 15.71 6.74
C VAL A 246 4.12 15.08 7.72
N CYS A 247 3.57 15.86 8.63
CA CYS A 247 2.77 15.28 9.72
C CYS A 247 1.67 16.19 10.25
N ASP A 248 0.98 15.70 11.28
CA ASP A 248 -0.16 16.30 11.94
C ASP A 248 -1.37 16.45 10.98
N ASP A 249 -1.82 17.67 10.71
CA ASP A 249 -2.92 17.98 9.80
C ASP A 249 -2.44 18.76 8.57
N ALA A 250 -1.15 18.65 8.22
CA ALA A 250 -0.56 19.37 7.09
C ALA A 250 -1.10 18.85 5.74
N GLU A 251 -1.24 19.76 4.78
CA GLU A 251 -1.66 19.44 3.42
C GLU A 251 -0.58 19.85 2.40
N VAL A 252 -0.17 18.91 1.55
CA VAL A 252 0.81 19.13 0.47
C VAL A 252 0.18 18.70 -0.85
N TYR A 253 -0.06 19.64 -1.77
CA TYR A 253 -0.79 19.33 -2.99
C TYR A 253 -0.29 20.08 -4.24
N ASP A 254 -0.99 19.95 -5.35
CA ASP A 254 -0.58 20.41 -6.68
C ASP A 254 0.74 19.80 -7.14
N ASN A 255 1.76 20.62 -7.43
CA ASN A 255 3.09 20.18 -7.85
C ASN A 255 4.15 20.44 -6.76
N ALA A 256 3.73 20.67 -5.51
CA ALA A 256 4.64 21.01 -4.42
C ALA A 256 5.67 19.90 -4.17
N VAL A 257 6.89 20.33 -3.85
CA VAL A 257 8.03 19.44 -3.61
C VAL A 257 8.62 19.69 -2.22
N VAL A 258 8.64 18.64 -1.38
CA VAL A 258 9.24 18.70 -0.03
C VAL A 258 10.34 17.65 0.05
N HIS A 259 11.58 18.07 0.31
CA HIS A 259 12.70 17.12 0.33
C HIS A 259 13.86 17.51 1.24
N GLY A 260 14.92 16.72 1.22
CA GLY A 260 16.07 16.90 2.14
C GLY A 260 15.70 16.43 3.54
N GLU A 261 15.89 17.27 4.54
CA GLU A 261 15.48 17.06 5.94
C GLU A 261 14.36 18.05 6.34
N ALA A 262 13.60 18.56 5.37
CA ALA A 262 12.54 19.52 5.59
C ALA A 262 11.38 18.90 6.39
N GLN A 263 10.72 19.74 7.18
CA GLN A 263 9.59 19.36 8.01
C GLN A 263 8.38 20.27 7.74
N VAL A 264 7.23 19.66 7.48
CA VAL A 264 5.95 20.36 7.30
C VAL A 264 4.95 19.75 8.28
N TYR A 265 4.40 20.54 9.20
CA TYR A 265 3.53 20.04 10.25
C TYR A 265 2.54 21.07 10.79
N GLY A 266 1.68 20.66 11.73
CA GLY A 266 0.56 21.46 12.17
C GLY A 266 -0.54 21.46 11.12
N HIS A 267 -1.14 22.63 10.85
CA HIS A 267 -2.14 22.86 9.81
C HIS A 267 -1.55 23.55 8.57
N ALA A 268 -0.25 23.37 8.34
CA ALA A 268 0.44 24.05 7.25
C ALA A 268 -0.11 23.64 5.88
N LEU A 269 -0.34 24.61 5.00
CA LEU A 269 -0.77 24.42 3.62
C LEU A 269 0.38 24.70 2.67
N VAL A 270 0.74 23.70 1.85
CA VAL A 270 1.88 23.74 0.92
C VAL A 270 1.40 23.33 -0.46
N TYR A 271 1.34 24.27 -1.41
CA TYR A 271 0.76 23.99 -2.73
C TYR A 271 1.33 24.84 -3.87
N GLY A 272 0.90 24.61 -5.10
CA GLY A 272 1.47 25.24 -6.29
C GLY A 272 2.68 24.48 -6.82
N ASN A 273 3.70 25.21 -7.34
CA ASN A 273 4.94 24.63 -7.86
C ASN A 273 6.13 24.84 -6.88
N MET A 274 5.82 25.13 -5.65
CA MET A 274 6.80 25.53 -4.65
C MET A 274 7.73 24.38 -4.23
N GLU A 275 8.87 24.74 -3.62
CA GLU A 275 9.87 23.78 -3.18
C GLU A 275 10.36 24.10 -1.75
N ILE A 276 10.25 23.11 -0.85
CA ILE A 276 10.80 23.19 0.52
C ILE A 276 11.91 22.16 0.66
N TYR A 277 13.12 22.58 1.05
CA TYR A 277 14.24 21.65 1.17
C TYR A 277 15.31 22.06 2.19
N GLY A 278 16.36 21.26 2.29
CA GLY A 278 17.36 21.45 3.35
C GLY A 278 16.80 21.05 4.70
N ASN A 279 16.99 21.88 5.72
CA ASN A 279 16.46 21.73 7.07
C ASN A 279 15.31 22.73 7.35
N ALA A 280 14.58 23.15 6.32
CA ALA A 280 13.53 24.14 6.45
C ALA A 280 12.30 23.58 7.18
N TRP A 281 11.64 24.43 7.96
CA TRP A 281 10.44 24.08 8.72
C TRP A 281 9.27 24.99 8.34
N VAL A 282 8.14 24.37 7.99
CA VAL A 282 6.86 25.06 7.76
C VAL A 282 5.82 24.47 8.68
N TYR A 283 5.24 25.28 9.59
CA TYR A 283 4.34 24.76 10.60
C TYR A 283 3.33 25.77 11.16
N GLY A 284 2.45 25.31 12.00
CA GLY A 284 1.31 26.11 12.47
C GLY A 284 0.23 26.17 11.40
N ASP A 285 -0.34 27.34 11.19
CA ASP A 285 -1.34 27.62 10.15
C ASP A 285 -0.68 28.35 8.95
N ALA A 286 0.61 28.15 8.73
CA ALA A 286 1.37 28.81 7.66
C ALA A 286 0.96 28.30 6.27
N GLU A 287 0.90 29.22 5.32
CA GLU A 287 0.61 28.91 3.91
C GLU A 287 1.81 29.26 3.04
N VAL A 288 2.28 28.28 2.25
CA VAL A 288 3.39 28.48 1.30
C VAL A 288 2.94 27.96 -0.07
N TYR A 289 2.92 28.85 -1.07
CA TYR A 289 2.33 28.48 -2.35
C TYR A 289 2.95 29.21 -3.57
N ASP A 290 2.35 29.02 -4.74
CA ASP A 290 2.83 29.45 -6.05
C ASP A 290 4.20 28.83 -6.41
N ASP A 291 5.22 29.65 -6.72
CA ASP A 291 6.56 29.22 -7.13
C ASP A 291 7.62 29.47 -6.03
N ALA A 292 7.18 29.67 -4.78
CA ALA A 292 8.03 29.99 -3.63
C ALA A 292 9.08 28.90 -3.34
N LYS A 293 10.26 29.31 -2.90
CA LYS A 293 11.33 28.39 -2.47
C LYS A 293 11.75 28.67 -1.04
N VAL A 294 11.71 27.63 -0.22
CA VAL A 294 12.07 27.69 1.20
C VAL A 294 13.17 26.68 1.49
N PHE A 295 14.35 27.12 1.91
CA PHE A 295 15.46 26.21 2.11
C PHE A 295 16.46 26.65 3.19
N GLY A 296 17.57 25.92 3.31
CA GLY A 296 18.52 26.14 4.41
C GLY A 296 17.93 25.63 5.73
N SER A 297 17.90 26.49 6.73
CA SER A 297 17.27 26.27 8.04
C SER A 297 16.13 27.27 8.29
N ALA A 298 15.52 27.78 7.23
CA ALA A 298 14.46 28.76 7.28
C ALA A 298 13.22 28.21 8.01
N LYS A 299 12.49 29.09 8.69
CA LYS A 299 11.29 28.73 9.44
C LYS A 299 10.13 29.64 9.08
N ILE A 300 9.02 29.04 8.66
CA ILE A 300 7.78 29.72 8.38
C ILE A 300 6.70 29.16 9.32
N PHE A 301 6.08 30.00 10.13
CA PHE A 301 5.12 29.49 11.12
C PHE A 301 4.08 30.53 11.60
N GLY A 302 3.12 30.06 12.40
CA GLY A 302 1.96 30.85 12.77
C GLY A 302 1.00 30.96 11.59
N ASP A 303 0.40 32.12 11.36
CA ASP A 303 -0.52 32.43 10.26
C ASP A 303 0.24 33.10 9.08
N ALA A 304 1.55 32.85 8.92
CA ALA A 304 2.38 33.49 7.91
C ALA A 304 2.07 33.01 6.50
N GLN A 305 2.14 33.90 5.52
CA GLN A 305 1.93 33.59 4.10
C GLN A 305 3.18 33.88 3.29
N VAL A 306 3.62 32.92 2.48
CA VAL A 306 4.77 33.05 1.57
C VAL A 306 4.35 32.56 0.19
N TYR A 307 4.38 33.45 -0.82
CA TYR A 307 3.89 33.10 -2.15
C TYR A 307 4.57 33.91 -3.27
N GLY A 308 4.20 33.65 -4.52
CA GLY A 308 4.88 34.21 -5.67
C GLY A 308 6.21 33.51 -5.95
N ASP A 309 7.19 34.20 -6.57
CA ASP A 309 8.53 33.68 -6.83
C ASP A 309 9.49 33.90 -5.63
N THR A 310 8.93 34.03 -4.42
CA THR A 310 9.61 34.36 -3.17
C THR A 310 10.72 33.37 -2.82
N LEU A 311 11.84 33.89 -2.33
CA LEU A 311 12.97 33.10 -1.84
C LEU A 311 13.16 33.31 -0.33
N VAL A 312 13.01 32.23 0.47
CA VAL A 312 13.28 32.24 1.91
C VAL A 312 14.38 31.23 2.23
N CYS A 313 15.49 31.69 2.74
CA CYS A 313 16.65 30.83 2.90
C CYS A 313 17.49 31.08 4.16
N ASP A 314 18.51 30.26 4.31
CA ASP A 314 19.47 30.28 5.43
C ASP A 314 18.79 30.07 6.77
N ASN A 315 18.82 30.99 7.71
CA ASN A 315 18.17 30.91 9.02
C ASN A 315 16.96 31.84 9.14
N ALA A 316 16.46 32.37 8.04
CA ALA A 316 15.36 33.33 8.02
C ALA A 316 14.13 32.84 8.76
N GLN A 317 13.41 33.74 9.43
CA GLN A 317 12.19 33.40 10.14
C GLN A 317 11.05 34.31 9.71
N ILE A 318 9.92 33.69 9.29
CA ILE A 318 8.70 34.40 8.94
C ILE A 318 7.58 33.86 9.82
N TYR A 319 6.94 34.72 10.61
CA TYR A 319 5.90 34.25 11.54
C TYR A 319 4.85 35.30 11.90
N GLY A 320 3.88 34.89 12.69
CA GLY A 320 2.72 35.69 12.99
C GLY A 320 1.75 35.72 11.81
N LYS A 321 1.37 36.89 11.35
CA LYS A 321 0.55 37.11 10.14
C LYS A 321 1.35 37.81 9.06
N ALA A 322 2.66 37.64 9.07
CA ALA A 322 3.53 38.24 8.07
C ALA A 322 3.24 37.68 6.69
N ALA A 323 3.29 38.54 5.67
CA ALA A 323 3.17 38.16 4.28
C ALA A 323 4.48 38.48 3.52
N VAL A 324 5.01 37.51 2.78
CA VAL A 324 6.17 37.71 1.90
C VAL A 324 5.79 37.16 0.54
N HIS A 325 5.85 38.02 -0.48
CA HIS A 325 5.33 37.63 -1.79
C HIS A 325 6.04 38.31 -2.98
N ASP A 326 5.56 38.05 -4.18
CA ASP A 326 6.15 38.47 -5.47
C ASP A 326 7.57 37.90 -5.66
N ASP A 327 8.58 38.71 -5.95
CA ASP A 327 9.97 38.29 -6.14
C ASP A 327 10.84 38.55 -4.89
N ALA A 328 10.23 38.74 -3.72
CA ALA A 328 10.91 39.10 -2.49
C ALA A 328 11.90 38.02 -2.00
N VAL A 329 13.01 38.49 -1.40
CA VAL A 329 14.05 37.61 -0.83
C VAL A 329 14.19 37.85 0.66
N VAL A 330 14.08 36.82 1.49
CA VAL A 330 14.34 36.85 2.94
C VAL A 330 15.44 35.84 3.26
N CYS A 331 16.58 36.30 3.73
CA CYS A 331 17.78 35.44 3.89
C CYS A 331 18.58 35.74 5.15
N ASP A 332 19.65 34.96 5.35
CA ASP A 332 20.54 35.01 6.52
C ASP A 332 19.76 34.77 7.84
N ASP A 333 19.91 35.66 8.82
CA ASP A 333 19.23 35.61 10.11
C ASP A 333 18.02 36.60 10.18
N ALA A 334 17.50 37.02 9.04
CA ALA A 334 16.42 37.97 8.93
C ALA A 334 15.10 37.44 9.55
N VAL A 335 14.36 38.36 10.14
CA VAL A 335 13.08 38.08 10.78
C VAL A 335 11.96 38.95 10.20
N VAL A 336 10.88 38.35 9.72
CA VAL A 336 9.66 39.05 9.31
C VAL A 336 8.50 38.54 10.19
N CYS A 337 7.86 39.44 10.92
CA CYS A 337 6.90 39.02 11.94
C CYS A 337 5.68 39.93 12.12
N ASP A 338 4.75 39.51 12.97
CA ASP A 338 3.48 40.16 13.28
C ASP A 338 2.57 40.32 12.03
N ASN A 339 2.33 41.54 11.54
CA ASN A 339 1.58 41.82 10.32
C ASN A 339 2.46 42.52 9.28
N ALA A 340 3.76 42.27 9.31
CA ALA A 340 4.68 42.86 8.35
C ALA A 340 4.47 42.29 6.94
N GLU A 341 4.70 43.12 5.93
CA GLU A 341 4.55 42.76 4.53
C GLU A 341 5.84 43.06 3.77
N VAL A 342 6.35 42.12 3.00
CA VAL A 342 7.55 42.25 2.17
C VAL A 342 7.20 41.76 0.76
N TYR A 343 7.34 42.61 -0.25
CA TYR A 343 6.91 42.30 -1.59
C TYR A 343 7.72 43.01 -2.70
N GLU A 344 7.33 42.79 -3.95
CA GLU A 344 8.11 43.21 -5.13
C GLU A 344 9.51 42.59 -5.11
N ASP A 345 10.56 43.29 -5.52
CA ASP A 345 11.95 42.83 -5.54
C ASP A 345 12.67 43.04 -4.19
N ALA A 346 11.92 43.25 -3.09
CA ALA A 346 12.50 43.60 -1.79
C ALA A 346 13.45 42.53 -1.24
N VAL A 347 14.60 42.95 -0.72
CA VAL A 347 15.60 42.06 -0.13
C VAL A 347 15.78 42.34 1.35
N VAL A 348 15.43 41.39 2.21
CA VAL A 348 15.55 41.43 3.68
C VAL A 348 16.58 40.39 4.10
N CYS A 349 17.81 40.82 4.43
CA CYS A 349 18.94 39.93 4.72
C CYS A 349 19.74 40.39 5.94
N GLY A 350 20.66 39.55 6.42
CA GLY A 350 21.46 39.79 7.62
C GLY A 350 20.58 39.66 8.89
N ASP A 351 20.86 40.49 9.88
CA ASP A 351 20.14 40.53 11.16
C ASP A 351 18.90 41.45 11.13
N MET A 352 18.34 41.74 9.95
CA MET A 352 17.20 42.65 9.82
C MET A 352 15.95 42.07 10.47
N VAL A 353 15.22 42.91 11.20
CA VAL A 353 13.94 42.54 11.85
C VAL A 353 12.84 43.47 11.34
N ILE A 354 11.87 42.91 10.62
CA ILE A 354 10.71 43.61 10.06
C ILE A 354 9.48 43.12 10.78
N CYS A 355 8.88 43.94 11.65
CA CYS A 355 7.78 43.56 12.51
C CYS A 355 6.68 44.60 12.61
N GLY A 356 5.59 44.26 13.28
CA GLY A 356 4.42 45.12 13.45
C GLY A 356 3.59 45.22 12.18
N ASN A 357 3.33 46.42 11.70
CA ASN A 357 2.67 46.69 10.42
C ASN A 357 3.65 47.30 9.40
N ALA A 358 4.93 46.95 9.48
CA ALA A 358 5.91 47.45 8.57
C ALA A 358 5.68 46.90 7.15
N VAL A 359 5.94 47.74 6.15
CA VAL A 359 5.83 47.38 4.73
C VAL A 359 7.17 47.65 4.08
N VAL A 360 7.75 46.67 3.42
CA VAL A 360 9.02 46.76 2.69
C VAL A 360 8.78 46.36 1.25
N TYR A 361 9.16 47.22 0.32
CA TYR A 361 9.09 47.01 -1.11
C TYR A 361 10.20 47.77 -1.79
N ASP A 362 10.59 47.40 -3.02
CA ASP A 362 11.66 48.10 -3.78
C ASP A 362 11.13 48.58 -5.15
#